data_d29b31ed21b2624fa05d5b350b7ad6ce
#
_entry.id   d29b31ed21b2624fa05d5b350b7ad6ce
#
_cell.length_a   1.000
_cell.length_b   1.000
_cell.length_c   1.000
_cell.angle_alpha   90.00
_cell.angle_beta   90.00
_cell.angle_gamma   90.00
#
_symmetry.space_group_name_H-M   'P 1'
#
loop_
_entity.id
_entity.type
_entity.pdbx_description
1 polymer ?
#
loop_
_entity_poly.entity_id
_entity_poly.type
_entity_poly.pdbx_seq_one_letter_code
_entity_poly.pdbx_strand_id
1 'polypeptide(L)'
;MTIPDMVKIGPVEYAVKENQRFSQDNLLGQIRYAEQTIEIRPDLASTIAEITLWHEMIHGILFAGGFHDHDEQMLDVLAHGVVQLLKDNSFLKGNA
;
A
#
# COMPACT_ATOMS: atom_id res chain seq x y z
N MET A 1 -9.66 -9.09 -1.81
CA MET A 1 -8.33 -9.47 -1.27
C MET A 1 -8.30 -9.14 0.20
N THR A 2 -7.69 -10.00 0.97
CA THR A 2 -7.51 -9.75 2.39
C THR A 2 -6.21 -8.96 2.59
N ILE A 3 -6.26 -7.94 3.43
CA ILE A 3 -5.06 -7.17 3.75
C ILE A 3 -4.13 -8.05 4.59
N PRO A 4 -2.88 -8.22 4.18
CA PRO A 4 -1.96 -9.09 4.92
C PRO A 4 -1.45 -8.41 6.19
N ASP A 5 -0.86 -9.20 7.09
CA ASP A 5 -0.25 -8.66 8.31
C ASP A 5 1.17 -8.17 8.08
N MET A 6 1.77 -8.52 6.97
CA MET A 6 3.16 -8.19 6.69
C MET A 6 3.39 -8.21 5.18
N VAL A 7 4.20 -7.30 4.69
CA VAL A 7 4.67 -7.30 3.30
C VAL A 7 6.18 -7.14 3.29
N LYS A 8 6.83 -7.74 2.29
CA LYS A 8 8.27 -7.59 2.11
C LYS A 8 8.51 -6.71 0.89
N ILE A 9 9.35 -5.70 1.05
CA ILE A 9 9.73 -4.82 -0.05
C ILE A 9 11.26 -4.82 -0.08
N GLY A 10 11.83 -5.48 -1.09
CA GLY A 10 13.26 -5.75 -1.11
C GLY A 10 13.61 -6.59 0.14
N PRO A 11 14.65 -6.22 0.87
CA PRO A 11 15.05 -6.97 2.06
C PRO A 11 14.28 -6.58 3.32
N VAL A 12 13.36 -5.63 3.24
CA VAL A 12 12.70 -5.07 4.41
C VAL A 12 11.31 -5.65 4.58
N GLU A 13 11.01 -6.12 5.80
CA GLU A 13 9.68 -6.57 6.17
C GLU A 13 8.94 -5.42 6.84
N TYR A 14 7.75 -5.11 6.33
CA TYR A 14 6.89 -4.08 6.91
C TYR A 14 5.69 -4.76 7.57
N ALA A 15 5.46 -4.46 8.84
CA ALA A 15 4.22 -4.88 9.50
C ALA A 15 3.07 -4.00 9.00
N VAL A 16 1.95 -4.63 8.66
CA VAL A 16 0.77 -3.89 8.20
C VAL A 16 -0.21 -3.83 9.35
N LYS A 17 -0.58 -2.61 9.75
CA LYS A 17 -1.42 -2.40 10.94
C LYS A 17 -2.50 -1.39 10.65
N GLU A 18 -3.61 -1.47 11.40
CA GLU A 18 -4.62 -0.42 11.36
C GLU A 18 -4.25 0.67 12.36
N ASN A 19 -4.58 1.91 12.02
CA ASN A 19 -4.38 3.04 12.92
C ASN A 19 -5.72 3.76 13.09
N GLN A 20 -6.30 3.63 14.28
CA GLN A 20 -7.61 4.19 14.59
C GLN A 20 -7.65 5.71 14.49
N ARG A 21 -6.53 6.37 14.67
CA ARG A 21 -6.46 7.83 14.66
C ARG A 21 -6.60 8.39 13.25
N PHE A 22 -6.38 7.58 12.22
CA PHE A 22 -6.42 8.05 10.83
C PHE A 22 -7.80 8.56 10.42
N SER A 23 -8.86 8.07 11.04
CA SER A 23 -10.20 8.60 10.78
C SER A 23 -10.32 10.06 11.21
N GLN A 24 -9.67 10.43 12.32
CA GLN A 24 -9.69 11.80 12.81
C GLN A 24 -8.73 12.69 12.03
N ASP A 25 -7.61 12.12 11.58
CA ASP A 25 -6.57 12.87 10.89
C ASP A 25 -6.80 12.98 9.40
N ASN A 26 -7.89 12.43 8.90
CA ASN A 26 -8.26 12.44 7.49
C ASN A 26 -7.16 11.78 6.62
N LEU A 27 -6.56 10.71 7.12
CA LEU A 27 -5.57 9.93 6.40
C LEU A 27 -6.14 8.58 6.05
N LEU A 28 -5.74 8.04 4.89
CA LEU A 28 -6.09 6.68 4.49
C LEU A 28 -4.97 5.69 4.87
N GLY A 29 -3.73 6.10 4.72
CA GLY A 29 -2.59 5.24 5.03
C GLY A 29 -1.30 6.02 5.17
N GLN A 30 -0.28 5.35 5.67
CA GLN A 30 1.05 5.93 5.82
C GLN A 30 2.08 4.81 5.92
N ILE A 31 3.23 5.00 5.28
CA ILE A 31 4.37 4.11 5.48
C ILE A 31 5.39 4.81 6.39
N ARG A 32 5.92 4.06 7.35
CA ARG A 32 6.96 4.55 8.25
C ARG A 32 8.20 3.70 8.01
N TYR A 33 9.17 4.28 7.33
CA TYR A 33 10.34 3.51 6.88
C TYR A 33 11.20 3.06 8.06
N ALA A 34 11.48 3.94 9.00
CA ALA A 34 12.35 3.61 10.12
C ALA A 34 11.73 2.58 11.06
N GLU A 35 10.43 2.62 11.22
CA GLU A 35 9.71 1.69 12.09
C GLU A 35 9.29 0.42 11.35
N GLN A 36 9.48 0.41 10.04
CA GLN A 36 9.10 -0.72 9.18
C GLN A 36 7.64 -1.10 9.35
N THR A 37 6.77 -0.09 9.25
CA THR A 37 5.32 -0.32 9.35
C THR A 37 4.59 0.39 8.22
N ILE A 38 3.50 -0.22 7.79
CA ILE A 38 2.50 0.41 6.93
C ILE A 38 1.22 0.44 7.75
N GLU A 39 0.66 1.64 7.91
CA GLU A 39 -0.57 1.81 8.68
C GLU A 39 -1.71 2.19 7.76
N ILE A 40 -2.87 1.62 7.98
CA ILE A 40 -4.05 1.81 7.14
C ILE A 40 -5.22 2.19 8.04
N ARG A 41 -6.05 3.13 7.57
CA ARG A 41 -7.26 3.49 8.29
C ARG A 41 -8.16 2.26 8.41
N PRO A 42 -8.75 2.01 9.59
CA PRO A 42 -9.69 0.91 9.74
C PRO A 42 -11.01 1.22 9.03
N ASP A 43 -11.77 0.18 8.78
CA ASP A 43 -13.13 0.27 8.23
C ASP A 43 -13.22 0.86 6.82
N LEU A 44 -12.17 0.78 6.04
CA LEU A 44 -12.22 1.14 4.64
C LEU A 44 -12.93 0.04 3.85
N ALA A 45 -13.66 0.43 2.81
CA ALA A 45 -14.18 -0.53 1.85
C ALA A 45 -13.02 -1.33 1.27
N SER A 46 -13.25 -2.60 0.95
CA SER A 46 -12.21 -3.54 0.54
C SER A 46 -11.30 -3.00 -0.57
N THR A 47 -11.89 -2.47 -1.64
CA THR A 47 -11.11 -1.95 -2.76
C THR A 47 -10.28 -0.73 -2.36
N ILE A 48 -10.85 0.15 -1.52
CA ILE A 48 -10.12 1.33 -1.04
C ILE A 48 -8.93 0.91 -0.17
N ALA A 49 -9.12 -0.11 0.68
CA ALA A 49 -8.05 -0.63 1.51
C ALA A 49 -6.91 -1.20 0.66
N GLU A 50 -7.25 -1.94 -0.41
CA GLU A 50 -6.25 -2.48 -1.32
C GLU A 50 -5.47 -1.37 -2.03
N ILE A 51 -6.18 -0.36 -2.54
CA ILE A 51 -5.53 0.77 -3.22
C ILE A 51 -4.61 1.50 -2.25
N THR A 52 -5.06 1.70 -1.01
CA THR A 52 -4.27 2.35 0.02
C THR A 52 -2.99 1.56 0.32
N LEU A 53 -3.11 0.24 0.47
CA LEU A 53 -1.95 -0.60 0.71
C LEU A 53 -0.96 -0.51 -0.47
N TRP A 54 -1.45 -0.59 -1.70
CA TRP A 54 -0.58 -0.47 -2.87
C TRP A 54 0.10 0.90 -2.94
N HIS A 55 -0.63 1.98 -2.61
CA HIS A 55 -0.06 3.32 -2.59
C HIS A 55 1.16 3.36 -1.65
N GLU A 56 1.02 2.80 -0.44
CA GLU A 56 2.12 2.80 0.52
C GLU A 56 3.24 1.84 0.12
N MET A 57 2.92 0.70 -0.48
CA MET A 57 3.94 -0.21 -0.98
C MET A 57 4.77 0.41 -2.10
N ILE A 58 4.14 1.19 -2.98
CA ILE A 58 4.87 1.87 -4.05
C ILE A 58 5.83 2.91 -3.47
N HIS A 59 5.40 3.66 -2.43
CA HIS A 59 6.33 4.52 -1.70
C HIS A 59 7.55 3.72 -1.22
N GLY A 60 7.31 2.54 -0.64
CA GLY A 60 8.38 1.69 -0.14
C GLY A 60 9.33 1.20 -1.22
N ILE A 61 8.78 0.85 -2.39
CA ILE A 61 9.59 0.41 -3.53
C ILE A 61 10.50 1.53 -3.99
N LEU A 62 9.96 2.73 -4.15
CA LEU A 62 10.74 3.87 -4.61
C LEU A 62 11.81 4.26 -3.61
N PHE A 63 11.46 4.25 -2.32
CA PHE A 63 12.41 4.55 -1.26
C PHE A 63 13.56 3.55 -1.27
N ALA A 64 13.25 2.27 -1.42
CA ALA A 64 14.27 1.21 -1.48
C ALA A 64 15.21 1.40 -2.68
N GLY A 65 14.70 1.98 -3.77
CA GLY A 65 15.50 2.26 -4.95
C GLY A 65 16.27 3.58 -4.90
N GLY A 66 16.18 4.30 -3.79
CA GLY A 66 16.89 5.57 -3.62
C GLY A 66 16.11 6.81 -4.01
N PHE A 67 14.84 6.66 -4.35
CA PHE A 67 14.00 7.80 -4.69
C PHE A 67 13.25 8.24 -3.44
N HIS A 68 13.57 9.42 -2.93
CA HIS A 68 13.00 9.90 -1.67
C HIS A 68 11.93 10.98 -1.86
N ASP A 69 11.87 11.60 -3.05
CA ASP A 69 10.83 12.56 -3.37
C ASP A 69 9.84 11.89 -4.31
N HIS A 70 8.59 11.77 -3.87
CA HIS A 70 7.59 11.05 -4.64
C HIS A 70 6.45 11.96 -5.03
N ASP A 71 5.98 11.83 -6.28
CA ASP A 71 4.82 12.56 -6.76
C ASP A 71 3.58 11.79 -6.30
N GLU A 72 2.83 12.38 -5.37
CA GLU A 72 1.66 11.72 -4.78
C GLU A 72 0.57 11.42 -5.81
N GLN A 73 0.38 12.28 -6.77
CA GLN A 73 -0.62 12.04 -7.81
C GLN A 73 -0.23 10.83 -8.65
N MET A 74 1.04 10.72 -9.02
CA MET A 74 1.53 9.58 -9.80
C MET A 74 1.37 8.28 -9.02
N LEU A 75 1.73 8.28 -7.73
CA LEU A 75 1.57 7.09 -6.91
C LEU A 75 0.12 6.67 -6.81
N ASP A 76 -0.77 7.63 -6.70
CA ASP A 76 -2.19 7.34 -6.60
C ASP A 76 -2.71 6.71 -7.88
N VAL A 77 -2.32 7.24 -9.03
CA VAL A 77 -2.68 6.68 -10.33
C VAL A 77 -2.14 5.25 -10.46
N LEU A 78 -0.89 5.04 -10.07
CA LEU A 78 -0.26 3.72 -10.15
C LEU A 78 -0.95 2.72 -9.23
N ALA A 79 -1.28 3.11 -8.01
CA ALA A 79 -1.96 2.21 -7.06
C ALA A 79 -3.33 1.78 -7.59
N HIS A 80 -4.11 2.73 -8.11
CA HIS A 80 -5.40 2.41 -8.74
C HIS A 80 -5.21 1.48 -9.92
N GLY A 81 -4.22 1.77 -10.77
CA GLY A 81 -3.95 0.96 -11.96
C GLY A 81 -3.54 -0.47 -11.63
N VAL A 82 -2.68 -0.64 -10.63
CA VAL A 82 -2.25 -1.98 -10.22
C VAL A 82 -3.43 -2.78 -9.71
N VAL A 83 -4.25 -2.20 -8.85
CA VAL A 83 -5.42 -2.92 -8.32
C VAL A 83 -6.37 -3.30 -9.45
N GLN A 84 -6.63 -2.40 -10.38
CA GLN A 84 -7.49 -2.68 -11.53
C GLN A 84 -6.91 -3.81 -12.38
N LEU A 85 -5.60 -3.76 -12.68
CA LEU A 85 -4.97 -4.79 -13.49
C LEU A 85 -5.06 -6.16 -12.82
N LEU A 86 -4.83 -6.22 -11.52
CA LEU A 86 -4.90 -7.49 -10.78
C LEU A 86 -6.31 -8.05 -10.75
N LYS A 87 -7.32 -7.20 -10.64
CA LYS A 87 -8.70 -7.65 -10.59
C LYS A 87 -9.21 -8.13 -11.94
N ASP A 88 -8.80 -7.45 -13.01
CA ASP A 88 -9.40 -7.66 -14.32
C ASP A 88 -8.58 -8.60 -15.24
N ASN A 89 -7.42 -9.04 -14.78
CA ASN A 89 -6.56 -9.89 -15.60
C ASN A 89 -6.14 -11.12 -14.81
N SER A 90 -6.83 -12.23 -15.05
CA SER A 90 -6.68 -13.44 -14.22
C SER A 90 -5.26 -14.00 -14.23
N PHE A 91 -4.51 -13.83 -15.34
CA PHE A 91 -3.14 -14.36 -15.38
C PHE A 91 -2.22 -13.68 -14.36
N LEU A 92 -2.58 -12.48 -13.88
CA LEU A 92 -1.78 -11.78 -12.90
C LEU A 92 -2.04 -12.29 -11.47
N LYS A 93 -3.00 -13.19 -11.28
CA LYS A 93 -3.30 -13.72 -9.96
C LYS A 93 -2.47 -14.96 -9.61
N GLY A 94 -1.48 -15.25 -10.39
CA GLY A 94 -0.58 -16.32 -10.11
C GLY A 94 -1.12 -17.65 -10.47
N ASN A 95 -0.44 -18.74 -10.27
CA ASN A 95 -0.70 -19.93 -10.45
C ASN A 95 -1.72 -20.24 -10.94
N ALA A 96 -1.95 -19.53 -11.54
CA ALA A 96 -3.07 -19.90 -12.20
C ALA A 96 -3.05 -21.32 -12.47
#